data_6e68427d26677fdaf2d844bada5d0c7c
#
_entry.id   6e68427d26677fdaf2d844bada5d0c7c
#
_cell.length_a   1.000
_cell.length_b   1.000
_cell.length_c   1.000
_cell.angle_alpha   90.00
_cell.angle_beta   90.00
_cell.angle_gamma   90.00
#
_symmetry.space_group_name_H-M   'P 1'
#
loop_
_entity.id
_entity.type
_entity.pdbx_description
1 polymer ?
#
loop_
_entity_poly.entity_id
_entity_poly.type
_entity_poly.pdbx_seq_one_letter_code
_entity_poly.pdbx_strand_id
1 'polypeptide(L)'
;DLPVSLRILIVNLSLFLILCAVFFMAGAYLYAPQAAGRNYVEACLAGDWNSAYDVCQFPDGAFLTRKNYVNAMTWKAKQDGSDGQETPEIKSFFMRRKQSLETGGNRIYTVRYTLKGVSDSQEETMEIAAGDIVKWNFKEWYVVPKDSYVTDVEITVPANASLYLDGVLVGKKY
;
A
#
# COMPACT_ATOMS: atom_id res chain seq x y z
N ASP A 1 -41.43 -38.11 -1.21
CA ASP A 1 -40.34 -37.85 -2.17
C ASP A 1 -40.54 -36.48 -2.83
N LEU A 2 -39.54 -35.62 -2.77
CA LEU A 2 -39.59 -34.31 -3.42
C LEU A 2 -39.66 -34.47 -4.96
N PRO A 3 -40.51 -33.71 -5.67
CA PRO A 3 -40.56 -33.74 -7.11
C PRO A 3 -39.20 -33.38 -7.76
N VAL A 4 -38.91 -33.97 -8.90
CA VAL A 4 -37.60 -33.84 -9.58
C VAL A 4 -37.26 -32.36 -9.87
N SER A 5 -38.27 -31.58 -10.26
CA SER A 5 -38.10 -30.13 -10.50
C SER A 5 -37.63 -29.38 -9.26
N LEU A 6 -38.13 -29.72 -8.08
CA LEU A 6 -37.72 -29.10 -6.83
C LEU A 6 -36.28 -29.51 -6.42
N ARG A 7 -35.90 -30.78 -6.69
CA ARG A 7 -34.51 -31.23 -6.46
C ARG A 7 -33.52 -30.46 -7.33
N ILE A 8 -33.86 -30.28 -8.63
CA ILE A 8 -33.02 -29.49 -9.55
C ILE A 8 -32.92 -28.05 -9.09
N LEU A 9 -34.03 -27.45 -8.66
CA LEU A 9 -34.01 -26.06 -8.14
C LEU A 9 -33.12 -25.92 -6.91
N ILE A 10 -33.24 -26.86 -5.95
CA ILE A 10 -32.40 -26.85 -4.74
C ILE A 10 -30.93 -26.99 -5.07
N VAL A 11 -30.54 -27.88 -5.99
CA VAL A 11 -29.16 -28.08 -6.41
C VAL A 11 -28.61 -26.79 -7.08
N ASN A 12 -29.38 -26.20 -8.01
CA ASN A 12 -28.95 -24.97 -8.67
C ASN A 12 -28.82 -23.79 -7.70
N LEU A 13 -29.77 -23.65 -6.76
CA LEU A 13 -29.70 -22.60 -5.74
C LEU A 13 -28.52 -22.82 -4.81
N SER A 14 -28.26 -24.07 -4.39
CA SER A 14 -27.09 -24.38 -3.55
C SER A 14 -25.79 -24.08 -4.26
N LEU A 15 -25.68 -24.45 -5.55
CA LEU A 15 -24.50 -24.14 -6.36
C LEU A 15 -24.28 -22.62 -6.51
N PHE A 16 -25.35 -21.88 -6.76
CA PHE A 16 -25.30 -20.43 -6.85
C PHE A 16 -24.82 -19.78 -5.53
N LEU A 17 -25.35 -20.24 -4.39
CA LEU A 17 -24.94 -19.73 -3.07
C LEU A 17 -23.47 -20.05 -2.78
N ILE A 18 -22.98 -21.23 -3.16
CA ILE A 18 -21.57 -21.60 -3.02
C ILE A 18 -20.68 -20.67 -3.87
N LEU A 19 -21.07 -20.43 -5.13
CA LEU A 19 -20.32 -19.52 -6.01
C LEU A 19 -20.29 -18.09 -5.48
N CYS A 20 -21.42 -17.59 -4.95
CA CYS A 20 -21.48 -16.30 -4.29
C CYS A 20 -20.54 -16.25 -3.05
N ALA A 21 -20.57 -17.28 -2.21
CA ALA A 21 -19.71 -17.35 -1.03
C ALA A 21 -18.22 -17.33 -1.41
N VAL A 22 -17.82 -18.14 -2.39
CA VAL A 22 -16.43 -18.15 -2.92
C VAL A 22 -16.03 -16.78 -3.49
N PHE A 23 -16.93 -16.15 -4.26
CA PHE A 23 -16.69 -14.82 -4.82
C PHE A 23 -16.46 -13.77 -3.72
N PHE A 24 -17.34 -13.71 -2.71
CA PHE A 24 -17.19 -12.75 -1.62
C PHE A 24 -15.98 -13.04 -0.72
N MET A 25 -15.66 -14.31 -0.49
CA MET A 25 -14.45 -14.69 0.25
C MET A 25 -13.18 -14.29 -0.49
N ALA A 26 -13.10 -14.56 -1.80
CA ALA A 26 -11.98 -14.15 -2.63
C ALA A 26 -11.86 -12.63 -2.68
N GLY A 27 -12.96 -11.90 -2.87
CA GLY A 27 -12.99 -10.46 -2.83
C GLY A 27 -12.53 -9.89 -1.48
N ALA A 28 -13.04 -10.43 -0.38
CA ALA A 28 -12.63 -10.00 0.96
C ALA A 28 -11.12 -10.24 1.22
N TYR A 29 -10.53 -11.27 0.64
CA TYR A 29 -9.10 -11.54 0.73
C TYR A 29 -8.26 -10.59 -0.13
N LEU A 30 -8.65 -10.40 -1.41
CA LEU A 30 -7.92 -9.57 -2.38
C LEU A 30 -7.98 -8.07 -2.04
N TYR A 31 -9.11 -7.62 -1.51
CA TYR A 31 -9.34 -6.22 -1.11
C TYR A 31 -9.20 -6.03 0.42
N ALA A 32 -8.37 -6.84 1.06
CA ALA A 32 -8.06 -6.65 2.48
C ALA A 32 -6.94 -5.62 2.67
N PRO A 33 -6.93 -4.85 3.77
CA PRO A 33 -5.82 -3.97 4.11
C PRO A 33 -4.47 -4.71 4.17
N GLN A 34 -4.50 -5.99 4.57
CA GLN A 34 -3.32 -6.85 4.60
C GLN A 34 -2.71 -7.08 3.21
N ALA A 35 -3.52 -7.17 2.17
CA ALA A 35 -3.04 -7.32 0.80
C ALA A 35 -2.26 -6.07 0.36
N ALA A 36 -2.78 -4.88 0.63
CA ALA A 36 -2.10 -3.62 0.31
C ALA A 36 -0.76 -3.50 1.07
N GLY A 37 -0.77 -3.76 2.38
CA GLY A 37 0.44 -3.73 3.20
C GLY A 37 1.50 -4.75 2.74
N ARG A 38 1.07 -5.96 2.40
CA ARG A 38 1.97 -7.00 1.89
C ARG A 38 2.56 -6.63 0.53
N ASN A 39 1.74 -6.18 -0.41
CA ASN A 39 2.20 -5.75 -1.74
C ASN A 39 3.22 -4.61 -1.64
N TYR A 40 3.00 -3.67 -0.71
CA TYR A 40 3.95 -2.60 -0.45
C TYR A 40 5.30 -3.12 0.05
N VAL A 41 5.30 -3.98 1.06
CA VAL A 41 6.55 -4.56 1.61
C VAL A 41 7.27 -5.39 0.55
N GLU A 42 6.55 -6.22 -0.22
CA GLU A 42 7.12 -7.01 -1.32
C GLU A 42 7.75 -6.11 -2.39
N ALA A 43 7.09 -5.03 -2.80
CA ALA A 43 7.62 -4.07 -3.76
C ALA A 43 8.87 -3.35 -3.23
N CYS A 44 8.86 -2.91 -1.97
CA CYS A 44 10.03 -2.29 -1.33
C CYS A 44 11.23 -3.24 -1.26
N LEU A 45 11.02 -4.50 -0.88
CA LEU A 45 12.07 -5.52 -0.82
C LEU A 45 12.63 -5.87 -2.20
N ALA A 46 11.79 -5.80 -3.23
CA ALA A 46 12.18 -6.01 -4.63
C ALA A 46 12.88 -4.79 -5.25
N GLY A 47 12.89 -3.64 -4.57
CA GLY A 47 13.33 -2.38 -5.18
C GLY A 47 12.43 -1.89 -6.31
N ASP A 48 11.22 -2.44 -6.43
CA ASP A 48 10.21 -2.01 -7.41
C ASP A 48 9.42 -0.81 -6.87
N TRP A 49 10.06 0.34 -6.95
CA TRP A 49 9.51 1.60 -6.45
C TRP A 49 8.28 2.08 -7.24
N ASN A 50 8.10 1.60 -8.47
CA ASN A 50 6.88 1.89 -9.24
C ASN A 50 5.67 1.17 -8.63
N SER A 51 5.79 -0.14 -8.39
CA SER A 51 4.74 -0.92 -7.74
C SER A 51 4.49 -0.47 -6.29
N ALA A 52 5.56 -0.07 -5.57
CA ALA A 52 5.41 0.53 -4.24
C ALA A 52 4.60 1.83 -4.30
N TYR A 53 4.84 2.71 -5.28
CA TYR A 53 4.07 3.94 -5.47
C TYR A 53 2.59 3.66 -5.75
N ASP A 54 2.27 2.64 -6.55
CA ASP A 54 0.89 2.31 -6.94
C ASP A 54 0.00 1.89 -5.76
N VAL A 55 0.59 1.31 -4.73
CA VAL A 55 -0.13 0.91 -3.51
C VAL A 55 -0.08 1.97 -2.40
N CYS A 56 0.51 3.14 -2.68
CA CYS A 56 0.60 4.25 -1.74
C CYS A 56 -0.44 5.32 -2.01
N GLN A 57 -0.86 6.00 -0.95
CA GLN A 57 -1.62 7.24 -1.02
C GLN A 57 -0.74 8.39 -0.51
N PHE A 58 -0.46 9.33 -1.39
CA PHE A 58 0.26 10.56 -1.06
C PHE A 58 -0.72 11.72 -0.93
N PRO A 59 -0.41 12.73 -0.11
CA PRO A 59 -1.15 13.99 -0.12
C PRO A 59 -0.91 14.72 -1.45
N ASP A 60 -1.85 15.61 -1.80
CA ASP A 60 -1.68 16.46 -2.97
C ASP A 60 -0.44 17.34 -2.84
N GLY A 61 0.43 17.30 -3.83
CA GLY A 61 1.66 18.08 -3.84
C GLY A 61 2.36 18.05 -5.19
N ALA A 62 2.82 19.22 -5.63
CA ALA A 62 3.45 19.39 -6.95
C ALA A 62 4.71 18.52 -7.13
N PHE A 63 5.36 18.12 -6.03
CA PHE A 63 6.61 17.34 -6.02
C PHE A 63 6.43 15.88 -5.61
N LEU A 64 5.22 15.48 -5.18
CA LEU A 64 4.90 14.11 -4.81
C LEU A 64 4.44 13.30 -6.04
N THR A 65 5.23 13.37 -7.10
CA THR A 65 4.98 12.62 -8.33
C THR A 65 5.64 11.25 -8.28
N ARG A 66 5.11 10.29 -9.05
CA ARG A 66 5.73 8.97 -9.24
C ARG A 66 7.23 9.06 -9.55
N LYS A 67 7.58 9.92 -10.51
CA LYS A 67 8.98 10.10 -10.94
C LYS A 67 9.89 10.51 -9.77
N ASN A 68 9.44 11.49 -8.97
CA ASN A 68 10.23 11.99 -7.87
C ASN A 68 10.34 10.96 -6.75
N TYR A 69 9.27 10.24 -6.44
CA TYR A 69 9.29 9.15 -5.48
C TYR A 69 10.28 8.05 -5.89
N VAL A 70 10.16 7.54 -7.13
CA VAL A 70 11.04 6.48 -7.65
C VAL A 70 12.51 6.93 -7.62
N ASN A 71 12.80 8.17 -8.05
CA ASN A 71 14.16 8.70 -8.02
C ASN A 71 14.71 8.78 -6.58
N ALA A 72 13.92 9.30 -5.65
CA ALA A 72 14.32 9.43 -4.25
C ALA A 72 14.59 8.06 -3.60
N MET A 73 13.70 7.10 -3.81
CA MET A 73 13.83 5.75 -3.24
C MET A 73 14.98 4.97 -3.88
N THR A 74 15.20 5.11 -5.18
CA THR A 74 16.36 4.52 -5.86
C THR A 74 17.67 5.10 -5.34
N TRP A 75 17.72 6.41 -5.12
CA TRP A 75 18.90 7.06 -4.56
C TRP A 75 19.17 6.58 -3.12
N LYS A 76 18.14 6.49 -2.29
CA LYS A 76 18.23 5.97 -0.92
C LYS A 76 18.73 4.52 -0.91
N ALA A 77 18.16 3.64 -1.73
CA ALA A 77 18.60 2.25 -1.84
C ALA A 77 20.09 2.09 -2.23
N LYS A 78 20.59 2.98 -3.10
CA LYS A 78 22.00 3.02 -3.44
C LYS A 78 22.89 3.43 -2.27
N GLN A 79 22.45 4.40 -1.46
CA GLN A 79 23.19 4.82 -0.26
C GLN A 79 23.22 3.71 0.80
N ASP A 80 22.11 3.01 0.99
CA ASP A 80 21.99 1.95 1.99
C ASP A 80 22.66 0.63 1.51
N GLY A 81 23.20 0.60 0.28
CA GLY A 81 23.87 -0.57 -0.31
C GLY A 81 22.92 -1.72 -0.64
N SER A 82 21.62 -1.48 -0.68
CA SER A 82 20.60 -2.49 -1.01
C SER A 82 20.32 -2.61 -2.51
N ASP A 83 20.88 -1.71 -3.33
CA ASP A 83 20.76 -1.76 -4.79
C ASP A 83 21.51 -2.95 -5.37
N GLY A 84 20.82 -3.78 -6.15
CA GLY A 84 21.41 -4.97 -6.80
C GLY A 84 21.55 -6.22 -5.92
N GLN A 85 21.02 -6.24 -4.69
CA GLN A 85 20.93 -7.45 -3.90
C GLN A 85 19.80 -8.37 -4.40
N GLU A 86 19.95 -9.68 -4.16
CA GLU A 86 18.87 -10.63 -4.44
C GLU A 86 17.62 -10.23 -3.64
N THR A 87 16.47 -10.21 -4.32
CA THR A 87 15.19 -9.88 -3.70
C THR A 87 14.85 -10.90 -2.60
N PRO A 88 14.81 -10.50 -1.34
CA PRO A 88 14.49 -11.42 -0.26
C PRO A 88 13.01 -11.82 -0.33
N GLU A 89 12.74 -13.12 -0.27
CA GLU A 89 11.38 -13.64 -0.31
C GLU A 89 10.76 -13.64 1.10
N ILE A 90 9.52 -13.15 1.21
CA ILE A 90 8.78 -13.17 2.46
C ILE A 90 8.32 -14.61 2.76
N LYS A 91 8.78 -15.15 3.89
CA LYS A 91 8.37 -16.45 4.43
C LYS A 91 7.03 -16.37 5.15
N SER A 92 6.84 -15.33 5.96
CA SER A 92 5.59 -15.10 6.68
C SER A 92 5.30 -13.61 6.79
N PHE A 93 4.04 -13.24 6.71
CA PHE A 93 3.56 -11.87 6.84
C PHE A 93 2.35 -11.85 7.76
N PHE A 94 2.39 -11.02 8.77
CA PHE A 94 1.30 -10.84 9.72
C PHE A 94 1.08 -9.36 9.98
N MET A 95 -0.19 -8.94 9.97
CA MET A 95 -0.58 -7.56 10.17
C MET A 95 -1.70 -7.48 11.22
N ARG A 96 -1.46 -6.73 12.29
CA ARG A 96 -2.41 -6.56 13.39
C ARG A 96 -2.79 -5.10 13.53
N ARG A 97 -4.09 -4.82 13.54
CA ARG A 97 -4.61 -3.47 13.78
C ARG A 97 -4.27 -3.01 15.19
N LYS A 98 -3.72 -1.81 15.31
CA LYS A 98 -3.45 -1.15 16.58
C LYS A 98 -4.68 -0.34 16.98
N GLN A 99 -5.31 -0.67 18.09
CA GLN A 99 -6.63 -0.13 18.48
C GLN A 99 -6.65 1.35 18.87
N SER A 100 -5.52 2.00 19.10
CA SER A 100 -5.47 3.27 19.85
C SER A 100 -5.31 4.54 19.01
N LEU A 101 -5.12 4.47 17.70
CA LEU A 101 -4.80 5.67 16.90
C LEU A 101 -5.51 5.63 15.54
N GLU A 102 -6.71 6.20 15.48
CA GLU A 102 -7.31 6.61 14.21
C GLU A 102 -7.06 8.10 14.04
N THR A 103 -6.16 8.46 13.14
CA THR A 103 -5.96 9.86 12.78
C THR A 103 -6.58 10.07 11.40
N GLY A 104 -7.65 10.87 11.32
CA GLY A 104 -8.25 11.23 10.04
C GLY A 104 -8.92 10.10 9.25
N GLY A 105 -9.37 9.01 9.91
CA GLY A 105 -10.01 7.86 9.24
C GLY A 105 -9.04 6.77 8.78
N ASN A 106 -7.74 6.98 8.89
CA ASN A 106 -6.71 6.01 8.58
C ASN A 106 -6.52 5.01 9.73
N ARG A 107 -6.13 3.79 9.38
CA ARG A 107 -5.91 2.71 10.34
C ARG A 107 -4.43 2.42 10.51
N ILE A 108 -3.98 2.29 11.75
CA ILE A 108 -2.60 1.95 12.07
C ILE A 108 -2.50 0.46 12.33
N TYR A 109 -1.51 -0.17 11.70
CA TYR A 109 -1.21 -1.59 11.85
C TYR A 109 0.23 -1.78 12.32
N THR A 110 0.45 -2.78 13.16
CA THR A 110 1.76 -3.38 13.36
C THR A 110 1.92 -4.49 12.33
N VAL A 111 2.96 -4.38 11.53
CA VAL A 111 3.33 -5.34 10.48
C VAL A 111 4.53 -6.11 10.97
N ARG A 112 4.45 -7.44 10.94
CA ARG A 112 5.56 -8.34 11.26
C ARG A 112 5.75 -9.31 10.11
N TYR A 113 6.97 -9.38 9.60
CA TYR A 113 7.31 -10.32 8.54
C TYR A 113 8.66 -10.98 8.79
N THR A 114 8.84 -12.17 8.24
CA THR A 114 10.11 -12.89 8.24
C THR A 114 10.53 -13.17 6.82
N LEU A 115 11.83 -13.08 6.57
CA LEU A 115 12.41 -13.36 5.25
C LEU A 115 12.93 -14.81 5.21
N LYS A 116 12.93 -15.42 4.03
CA LYS A 116 13.55 -16.74 3.84
C LYS A 116 15.06 -16.64 4.14
N GLY A 117 15.56 -17.56 4.94
CA GLY A 117 16.98 -17.60 5.32
C GLY A 117 17.36 -16.67 6.47
N VAL A 118 16.43 -15.83 6.96
CA VAL A 118 16.66 -14.96 8.12
C VAL A 118 15.81 -15.45 9.29
N SER A 119 16.43 -15.61 10.47
CA SER A 119 15.74 -16.07 11.69
C SER A 119 14.95 -14.96 12.35
N ASP A 120 15.38 -13.72 12.20
CA ASP A 120 14.80 -12.57 12.88
C ASP A 120 13.55 -12.04 12.13
N SER A 121 12.52 -11.73 12.90
CA SER A 121 11.33 -11.06 12.36
C SER A 121 11.55 -9.56 12.34
N GLN A 122 11.18 -8.95 11.22
CA GLN A 122 11.08 -7.49 11.11
C GLN A 122 9.72 -7.05 11.64
N GLU A 123 9.69 -5.95 12.39
CA GLU A 123 8.45 -5.35 12.88
C GLU A 123 8.46 -3.86 12.60
N GLU A 124 7.40 -3.38 11.96
CA GLU A 124 7.22 -1.96 11.64
C GLU A 124 5.78 -1.52 11.85
N THR A 125 5.56 -0.23 11.93
CA THR A 125 4.22 0.36 12.01
C THR A 125 3.86 0.94 10.66
N MET A 126 2.69 0.54 10.14
CA MET A 126 2.19 0.96 8.83
C MET A 126 0.83 1.62 8.98
N GLU A 127 0.65 2.77 8.35
CA GLU A 127 -0.64 3.44 8.25
C GLU A 127 -1.31 3.06 6.93
N ILE A 128 -2.58 2.66 7.01
CA ILE A 128 -3.40 2.25 5.87
C ILE A 128 -4.62 3.15 5.78
N ALA A 129 -4.78 3.79 4.64
CA ALA A 129 -5.94 4.58 4.27
C ALA A 129 -6.95 3.75 3.49
N ALA A 130 -8.23 4.01 3.71
CA ALA A 130 -9.30 3.46 2.87
C ALA A 130 -9.48 4.35 1.65
N GLY A 131 -9.41 3.75 0.46
CA GLY A 131 -9.80 4.38 -0.79
C GLY A 131 -11.29 4.24 -1.09
N ASP A 132 -11.63 4.46 -2.34
CA ASP A 132 -13.00 4.39 -2.83
C ASP A 132 -13.52 2.94 -2.90
N ILE A 133 -14.84 2.81 -2.96
CA ILE A 133 -15.50 1.54 -3.25
C ILE A 133 -15.33 1.25 -4.74
N VAL A 134 -14.59 0.19 -5.07
CA VAL A 134 -14.27 -0.13 -6.48
C VAL A 134 -15.39 -0.95 -7.13
N LYS A 135 -15.68 -2.12 -6.58
CA LYS A 135 -16.69 -3.05 -7.11
C LYS A 135 -17.33 -3.83 -5.98
N TRP A 136 -18.66 -4.12 -6.11
CA TRP A 136 -19.37 -5.02 -5.21
C TRP A 136 -19.18 -4.70 -3.72
N ASN A 137 -19.05 -3.41 -3.36
CA ASN A 137 -18.82 -2.93 -2.00
C ASN A 137 -17.44 -3.26 -1.41
N PHE A 138 -16.47 -3.73 -2.21
CA PHE A 138 -15.09 -3.84 -1.80
C PHE A 138 -14.39 -2.48 -1.87
N LYS A 139 -13.57 -2.16 -0.87
CA LYS A 139 -12.78 -0.93 -0.81
C LYS A 139 -11.35 -1.20 -1.22
N GLU A 140 -10.75 -0.25 -1.92
CA GLU A 140 -9.31 -0.20 -2.06
C GLU A 140 -8.66 0.24 -0.76
N TRP A 141 -7.42 -0.16 -0.57
CA TRP A 141 -6.61 0.20 0.58
C TRP A 141 -5.24 0.63 0.11
N TYR A 142 -4.75 1.71 0.70
CA TYR A 142 -3.48 2.32 0.33
C TYR A 142 -2.59 2.48 1.55
N VAL A 143 -1.30 2.27 1.39
CA VAL A 143 -0.30 2.58 2.40
C VAL A 143 -0.04 4.08 2.40
N VAL A 144 0.02 4.69 3.58
CA VAL A 144 0.43 6.08 3.75
C VAL A 144 1.90 6.09 4.16
N PRO A 145 2.84 6.35 3.22
CA PRO A 145 4.27 6.21 3.48
C PRO A 145 4.84 7.47 4.13
N LYS A 146 4.52 7.72 5.41
CA LYS A 146 4.89 8.95 6.14
C LYS A 146 6.38 9.27 6.13
N ASP A 147 7.22 8.26 6.09
CA ASP A 147 8.68 8.44 6.10
C ASP A 147 9.28 8.69 4.70
N SER A 148 8.43 8.72 3.67
CA SER A 148 8.87 8.87 2.28
C SER A 148 8.69 10.29 1.72
N TYR A 149 8.11 11.20 2.48
CA TYR A 149 7.93 12.59 2.07
C TYR A 149 7.94 13.53 3.28
N VAL A 150 8.21 14.80 3.00
CA VAL A 150 8.20 15.86 4.00
C VAL A 150 7.15 16.88 3.61
N THR A 151 6.36 17.33 4.58
CA THR A 151 5.36 18.39 4.44
C THR A 151 5.89 19.67 5.09
N ASP A 152 5.29 20.79 4.72
CA ASP A 152 5.54 22.11 5.37
C ASP A 152 7.01 22.53 5.34
N VAL A 153 7.70 22.26 4.21
CA VAL A 153 9.08 22.69 4.02
C VAL A 153 9.13 24.18 3.74
N GLU A 154 9.77 24.94 4.62
CA GLU A 154 10.04 26.36 4.42
C GLU A 154 11.47 26.55 3.91
N ILE A 155 11.61 27.19 2.75
CA ILE A 155 12.92 27.49 2.15
C ILE A 155 13.05 28.99 1.98
N THR A 156 13.98 29.57 2.70
CA THR A 156 14.31 31.01 2.57
C THR A 156 15.36 31.21 1.48
N VAL A 157 15.04 32.02 0.49
CA VAL A 157 15.96 32.37 -0.59
C VAL A 157 16.20 33.86 -0.63
N PRO A 158 17.38 34.33 -1.09
CA PRO A 158 17.65 35.77 -1.30
C PRO A 158 16.62 36.41 -2.23
N ALA A 159 16.35 37.69 -2.06
CA ALA A 159 15.27 38.41 -2.78
C ALA A 159 15.35 38.33 -4.30
N ASN A 160 16.52 38.13 -4.88
CA ASN A 160 16.75 38.05 -6.32
C ASN A 160 17.03 36.62 -6.82
N ALA A 161 16.84 35.61 -5.96
CA ALA A 161 17.05 34.22 -6.34
C ALA A 161 15.74 33.56 -6.79
N SER A 162 15.85 32.63 -7.73
CA SER A 162 14.75 31.74 -8.12
C SER A 162 15.02 30.36 -7.55
N LEU A 163 14.05 29.78 -6.88
CA LEU A 163 14.14 28.43 -6.33
C LEU A 163 13.60 27.42 -7.34
N TYR A 164 14.41 26.42 -7.64
CA TYR A 164 14.02 25.28 -8.45
C TYR A 164 14.11 24.01 -7.60
N LEU A 165 13.04 23.22 -7.57
CA LEU A 165 13.04 21.88 -7.01
C LEU A 165 12.79 20.89 -8.15
N ASP A 166 13.68 19.94 -8.32
CA ASP A 166 13.65 18.95 -9.43
C ASP A 166 13.47 19.60 -10.83
N GLY A 167 14.07 20.78 -11.04
CA GLY A 167 13.98 21.53 -12.27
C GLY A 167 12.67 22.30 -12.48
N VAL A 168 11.76 22.24 -11.51
CA VAL A 168 10.50 23.01 -11.51
C VAL A 168 10.70 24.28 -10.72
N LEU A 169 10.39 25.42 -11.34
CA LEU A 169 10.41 26.72 -10.65
C LEU A 169 9.33 26.70 -9.54
N VAL A 170 9.78 26.82 -8.30
CA VAL A 170 8.88 27.00 -7.16
C VAL A 170 8.36 28.42 -7.20
N GLY A 171 7.07 28.58 -7.49
CA GLY A 171 6.45 29.89 -7.55
C GLY A 171 6.68 30.66 -6.26
N LYS A 172 6.97 31.96 -6.41
CA LYS A 172 7.07 32.87 -5.26
C LYS A 172 5.73 32.86 -4.51
N LYS A 173 5.68 32.17 -3.38
CA LYS A 173 4.72 32.49 -2.34
C LYS A 173 5.40 33.56 -1.49
N TYR A 174 4.90 34.77 -1.62
CA TYR A 174 5.30 35.90 -0.80
C TYR A 174 4.56 35.88 0.51
#